data_2c1d92a900fcaa207dccad54515aa980
#
_entry.id   2c1d92a900fcaa207dccad54515aa980
#
_cell.length_a   1.000
_cell.length_b   1.000
_cell.length_c   1.000
_cell.angle_alpha   90.00
_cell.angle_beta   90.00
_cell.angle_gamma   90.00
#
_symmetry.space_group_name_H-M   'P 1'
#
loop_
_entity.id
_entity.type
_entity.pdbx_description
1 polymer ?
#
loop_
_entity_poly.entity_id
_entity_poly.type
_entity_poly.pdbx_seq_one_letter_code
_entity_poly.pdbx_strand_id
1 'polypeptide(L)'
;MMQTSSVLMTGAGNVEMHLKCALHFIKDLGYLCRPPDSMFSRTLVNRFAMVDVVHAHLRFRRPLASFDFFMYQENEKLDHGDPAFREMHGCDQRVLCFLAEIAVLSAELLDGSTTRDLVQAKAYTLETEMRIWGHKYYNSMIRGASISKTTTQASSSSPSSQPSPMFLSDISILDIVCECFYWTAQLLLLRRLFLDPTKSSRVQLVRRHLFQIMDKLEPGCGPDSSLPFPFYMAAREATTLEERDWVRRKHAAMMAVYRDRSREYMMEYTEKIWNNAVSVAISNASDDTLSWCTPREQYIRELDKQSTYFMF
;
A
#
# COMPACT_ATOMS: atom_id res chain seq x y z
N MET A 1 13.81 12.68 -17.23
CA MET A 1 13.27 11.70 -16.28
C MET A 1 11.95 11.03 -16.70
N MET A 2 11.18 11.58 -17.65
CA MET A 2 9.91 10.99 -18.12
C MET A 2 10.05 9.79 -19.10
N GLN A 3 11.19 9.60 -19.74
CA GLN A 3 11.36 8.53 -20.76
C GLN A 3 11.63 7.13 -20.17
N THR A 4 12.14 7.02 -18.96
CA THR A 4 12.39 5.71 -18.32
C THR A 4 11.11 5.01 -17.85
N SER A 5 10.07 5.76 -17.49
CA SER A 5 8.76 5.18 -17.16
C SER A 5 8.07 4.55 -18.38
N SER A 6 8.21 5.16 -19.56
CA SER A 6 7.55 4.70 -20.80
C SER A 6 8.13 3.38 -21.32
N VAL A 7 9.43 3.15 -21.16
CA VAL A 7 10.08 1.89 -21.60
C VAL A 7 9.70 0.71 -20.68
N LEU A 8 9.48 0.96 -19.39
CA LEU A 8 8.95 -0.05 -18.47
C LEU A 8 7.48 -0.40 -18.74
N MET A 9 6.74 0.50 -19.41
CA MET A 9 5.30 0.36 -19.68
C MET A 9 4.98 -0.30 -21.03
N THR A 10 5.88 -0.28 -21.99
CA THR A 10 5.62 -0.81 -23.34
C THR A 10 6.18 -2.20 -23.61
N GLY A 11 7.03 -2.70 -22.74
CA GLY A 11 7.57 -4.05 -22.83
C GLY A 11 6.82 -4.98 -21.90
N ALA A 12 6.41 -6.14 -22.35
CA ALA A 12 6.26 -7.33 -21.56
C ALA A 12 7.61 -7.70 -20.87
N GLY A 13 8.38 -6.69 -20.51
CA GLY A 13 9.65 -6.77 -19.82
C GLY A 13 9.40 -7.34 -18.44
N ASN A 14 10.06 -8.41 -18.15
CA ASN A 14 10.00 -9.09 -16.88
C ASN A 14 10.51 -8.14 -15.78
N VAL A 15 9.60 -7.41 -15.13
CA VAL A 15 9.92 -6.49 -14.03
C VAL A 15 10.80 -7.16 -12.98
N GLU A 16 10.58 -8.44 -12.75
CA GLU A 16 11.40 -9.25 -11.87
C GLU A 16 12.87 -9.32 -12.35
N MET A 17 13.12 -9.36 -13.65
CA MET A 17 14.47 -9.31 -14.20
C MET A 17 15.14 -7.97 -13.88
N HIS A 18 14.41 -6.86 -14.04
CA HIS A 18 14.95 -5.53 -13.70
C HIS A 18 15.21 -5.39 -12.20
N LEU A 19 14.33 -5.93 -11.35
CA LEU A 19 14.57 -5.96 -9.91
C LEU A 19 15.78 -6.82 -9.54
N LYS A 20 15.96 -7.99 -10.16
CA LYS A 20 17.14 -8.83 -9.95
C LYS A 20 18.44 -8.14 -10.38
N CYS A 21 18.43 -7.46 -11.53
CA CYS A 21 19.55 -6.64 -11.97
C CYS A 21 19.85 -5.50 -10.97
N ALA A 22 18.83 -4.77 -10.53
CA ALA A 22 19.00 -3.70 -9.56
C ALA A 22 19.57 -4.22 -8.24
N LEU A 23 19.06 -5.35 -7.74
CA LEU A 23 19.58 -6.00 -6.54
C LEU A 23 21.05 -6.40 -6.69
N HIS A 24 21.45 -6.91 -7.87
CA HIS A 24 22.84 -7.25 -8.15
C HIS A 24 23.76 -6.02 -7.99
N PHE A 25 23.39 -4.89 -8.60
CA PHE A 25 24.14 -3.64 -8.44
C PHE A 25 24.15 -3.13 -6.99
N ILE A 26 23.02 -3.17 -6.29
CA ILE A 26 22.92 -2.76 -4.89
C ILE A 26 23.86 -3.62 -4.02
N LYS A 27 23.94 -4.93 -4.30
CA LYS A 27 24.82 -5.86 -3.62
C LYS A 27 26.30 -5.58 -3.94
N ASP A 28 26.64 -5.38 -5.20
CA ASP A 28 28.02 -5.12 -5.64
C ASP A 28 28.56 -3.81 -5.07
N LEU A 29 27.68 -2.80 -4.93
CA LEU A 29 28.03 -1.52 -4.29
C LEU A 29 28.04 -1.60 -2.75
N GLY A 30 27.65 -2.74 -2.17
CA GLY A 30 27.59 -2.95 -0.73
C GLY A 30 26.41 -2.30 -0.01
N TYR A 31 25.42 -1.76 -0.73
CA TYR A 31 24.27 -1.03 -0.15
C TYR A 31 23.24 -1.93 0.53
N LEU A 32 23.45 -3.25 0.54
CA LEU A 32 22.66 -4.15 1.41
C LEU A 32 23.06 -4.05 2.89
N CYS A 33 24.28 -3.61 3.18
CA CYS A 33 24.86 -3.61 4.53
C CYS A 33 25.38 -2.26 4.99
N ARG A 34 25.35 -1.23 4.13
CA ARG A 34 25.80 0.12 4.46
C ARG A 34 24.92 1.16 3.77
N PRO A 35 24.79 2.38 4.34
CA PRO A 35 24.05 3.46 3.70
C PRO A 35 24.66 3.83 2.33
N PRO A 36 23.82 4.24 1.37
CA PRO A 36 24.28 4.78 0.10
C PRO A 36 25.08 6.06 0.27
N ASP A 37 26.12 6.23 -0.55
CA ASP A 37 27.12 7.32 -0.41
C ASP A 37 26.58 8.70 -0.82
N SER A 38 25.49 8.76 -1.55
CA SER A 38 24.93 10.01 -2.07
C SER A 38 23.40 10.01 -2.02
N MET A 39 22.80 11.20 -2.05
CA MET A 39 21.34 11.37 -2.15
C MET A 39 20.78 10.63 -3.39
N PHE A 40 21.48 10.68 -4.52
CA PHE A 40 21.06 9.98 -5.74
C PHE A 40 21.03 8.46 -5.53
N SER A 41 22.11 7.89 -4.98
CA SER A 41 22.19 6.45 -4.67
C SER A 41 21.12 6.04 -3.66
N ARG A 42 20.88 6.86 -2.64
CA ARG A 42 19.83 6.65 -1.63
C ARG A 42 18.44 6.63 -2.27
N THR A 43 18.15 7.59 -3.16
CA THR A 43 16.87 7.61 -3.89
C THR A 43 16.65 6.34 -4.71
N LEU A 44 17.68 5.84 -5.39
CA LEU A 44 17.60 4.61 -6.17
C LEU A 44 17.37 3.38 -5.28
N VAL A 45 18.11 3.28 -4.17
CA VAL A 45 17.98 2.17 -3.21
C VAL A 45 16.60 2.16 -2.56
N ASN A 46 16.11 3.32 -2.14
CA ASN A 46 14.78 3.48 -1.55
C ASN A 46 13.69 3.15 -2.58
N ARG A 47 13.86 3.58 -3.83
CA ARG A 47 12.93 3.23 -4.92
C ARG A 47 12.91 1.72 -5.17
N PHE A 48 14.08 1.09 -5.20
CA PHE A 48 14.17 -0.37 -5.30
C PHE A 48 13.42 -1.06 -4.16
N ALA A 49 13.64 -0.63 -2.91
CA ALA A 49 12.98 -1.20 -1.73
C ALA A 49 11.45 -1.13 -1.85
N MET A 50 10.91 0.04 -2.23
CA MET A 50 9.48 0.22 -2.43
C MET A 50 8.94 -0.69 -3.54
N VAL A 51 9.61 -0.73 -4.69
CA VAL A 51 9.21 -1.54 -5.85
C VAL A 51 9.25 -3.04 -5.52
N ASP A 52 10.29 -3.51 -4.84
CA ASP A 52 10.45 -4.92 -4.50
C ASP A 52 9.35 -5.41 -3.54
N VAL A 53 9.02 -4.62 -2.52
CA VAL A 53 7.96 -4.96 -1.56
C VAL A 53 6.58 -4.98 -2.24
N VAL A 54 6.25 -3.95 -3.03
CA VAL A 54 4.97 -3.91 -3.75
C VAL A 54 4.87 -5.08 -4.73
N HIS A 55 5.92 -5.36 -5.50
CA HIS A 55 5.96 -6.48 -6.42
C HIS A 55 5.89 -7.83 -5.69
N ALA A 56 6.49 -7.96 -4.51
CA ALA A 56 6.36 -9.15 -3.68
C ALA A 56 4.90 -9.43 -3.30
N HIS A 57 4.15 -8.38 -2.93
CA HIS A 57 2.72 -8.50 -2.67
C HIS A 57 1.92 -8.90 -3.91
N LEU A 58 2.24 -8.35 -5.07
CA LEU A 58 1.53 -8.68 -6.32
C LEU A 58 1.80 -10.10 -6.79
N ARG A 59 2.99 -10.62 -6.51
CA ARG A 59 3.43 -11.96 -6.95
C ARG A 59 3.32 -13.03 -5.87
N PHE A 60 2.83 -12.70 -4.67
CA PHE A 60 2.78 -13.63 -3.53
C PHE A 60 4.12 -14.31 -3.27
N ARG A 61 5.20 -13.55 -3.36
CA ARG A 61 6.56 -14.01 -3.10
C ARG A 61 7.21 -13.22 -1.98
N ARG A 62 8.35 -13.71 -1.51
CA ARG A 62 9.21 -12.92 -0.64
C ARG A 62 9.81 -11.74 -1.43
N PRO A 63 10.06 -10.58 -0.80
CA PRO A 63 10.93 -9.57 -1.38
C PRO A 63 12.26 -10.17 -1.80
N LEU A 64 12.90 -9.63 -2.82
CA LEU A 64 14.22 -10.08 -3.29
C LEU A 64 15.32 -9.68 -2.31
N ALA A 65 15.22 -8.47 -1.73
CA ALA A 65 16.10 -8.05 -0.65
C ALA A 65 15.72 -8.74 0.66
N SER A 66 16.71 -8.94 1.55
CA SER A 66 16.46 -9.48 2.88
C SER A 66 15.68 -8.49 3.75
N PHE A 67 14.96 -9.01 4.76
CA PHE A 67 14.24 -8.15 5.70
C PHE A 67 15.17 -7.17 6.43
N ASP A 68 16.37 -7.59 6.78
CA ASP A 68 17.38 -6.76 7.43
C ASP A 68 17.73 -5.50 6.62
N PHE A 69 17.71 -5.60 5.29
CA PHE A 69 17.91 -4.45 4.41
C PHE A 69 16.87 -3.36 4.63
N PHE A 70 15.60 -3.71 4.80
CA PHE A 70 14.54 -2.74 5.05
C PHE A 70 14.65 -2.11 6.44
N MET A 71 14.99 -2.90 7.45
CA MET A 71 15.21 -2.43 8.82
C MET A 71 16.44 -1.54 8.94
N TYR A 72 17.48 -1.84 8.18
CA TYR A 72 18.69 -1.02 8.15
C TYR A 72 18.41 0.40 7.66
N GLN A 73 17.60 0.54 6.62
CA GLN A 73 17.21 1.83 6.07
C GLN A 73 16.43 2.71 7.07
N GLU A 74 15.68 2.08 8.00
CA GLU A 74 14.89 2.79 9.02
C GLU A 74 15.76 3.56 10.03
N ASN A 75 16.97 3.09 10.29
CA ASN A 75 17.87 3.67 11.30
C ASN A 75 18.77 4.78 10.76
N GLU A 76 18.65 5.10 9.48
CA GLU A 76 19.51 6.11 8.85
C GLU A 76 19.15 7.52 9.32
N LYS A 77 20.18 8.23 9.85
CA LYS A 77 20.05 9.68 10.08
C LYS A 77 20.22 10.38 8.74
N LEU A 78 19.17 11.07 8.33
CA LEU A 78 19.19 11.91 7.14
C LEU A 78 20.03 13.17 7.40
N ASP A 79 20.85 13.56 6.45
CA ASP A 79 21.46 14.88 6.46
C ASP A 79 20.39 15.96 6.31
N HIS A 80 20.62 17.13 6.91
CA HIS A 80 19.71 18.25 6.80
C HIS A 80 19.54 18.65 5.33
N GLY A 81 18.31 18.49 4.81
CA GLY A 81 17.95 18.83 3.43
C GLY A 81 17.69 17.64 2.50
N ASP A 82 18.03 16.41 2.90
CA ASP A 82 17.62 15.22 2.15
C ASP A 82 16.15 14.93 2.34
N PRO A 83 15.40 14.62 1.27
CA PRO A 83 14.00 14.26 1.40
C PRO A 83 13.88 12.93 2.16
N ALA A 84 12.98 12.89 3.15
CA ALA A 84 12.67 11.66 3.86
C ALA A 84 12.06 10.60 2.92
N PHE A 85 12.17 9.32 3.28
CA PHE A 85 11.59 8.21 2.51
C PHE A 85 10.11 8.47 2.18
N ARG A 86 9.33 8.97 3.17
CA ARG A 86 7.92 9.31 3.00
C ARG A 86 7.66 10.41 1.96
N GLU A 87 8.53 11.40 1.86
CA GLU A 87 8.41 12.49 0.89
C GLU A 87 8.65 12.03 -0.55
N MET A 88 9.53 11.03 -0.71
CA MET A 88 9.83 10.45 -2.02
C MET A 88 8.78 9.45 -2.50
N HIS A 89 8.17 8.70 -1.58
CA HIS A 89 7.36 7.53 -1.92
C HIS A 89 5.91 7.59 -1.42
N GLY A 90 5.55 8.59 -0.63
CA GLY A 90 4.22 8.68 -0.01
C GLY A 90 3.94 7.57 1.00
N CYS A 91 4.99 6.90 1.49
CA CYS A 91 4.91 5.80 2.43
C CYS A 91 5.92 6.00 3.55
N ASP A 92 5.50 5.87 4.80
CA ASP A 92 6.45 5.86 5.90
C ASP A 92 7.33 4.61 5.81
N GLN A 93 8.63 4.77 6.08
CA GLN A 93 9.59 3.67 6.00
C GLN A 93 9.22 2.50 6.92
N ARG A 94 8.73 2.78 8.13
CA ARG A 94 8.24 1.73 9.04
C ARG A 94 7.06 0.96 8.46
N VAL A 95 6.17 1.63 7.73
CA VAL A 95 5.05 0.97 7.04
C VAL A 95 5.56 0.07 5.92
N LEU A 96 6.61 0.47 5.20
CA LEU A 96 7.27 -0.42 4.23
C LEU A 96 7.85 -1.67 4.90
N CYS A 97 8.45 -1.54 6.10
CA CYS A 97 8.93 -2.70 6.86
C CYS A 97 7.78 -3.64 7.23
N PHE A 98 6.64 -3.12 7.69
CA PHE A 98 5.46 -3.94 7.96
C PHE A 98 4.96 -4.66 6.70
N LEU A 99 4.90 -3.97 5.57
CA LEU A 99 4.54 -4.59 4.29
C LEU A 99 5.53 -5.69 3.89
N ALA A 100 6.84 -5.46 4.05
CA ALA A 100 7.87 -6.46 3.75
C ALA A 100 7.70 -7.71 4.62
N GLU A 101 7.45 -7.55 5.92
CA GLU A 101 7.23 -8.67 6.85
C GLU A 101 5.97 -9.45 6.50
N ILE A 102 4.86 -8.77 6.18
CA ILE A 102 3.62 -9.41 5.73
C ILE A 102 3.88 -10.22 4.45
N ALA A 103 4.66 -9.69 3.50
CA ALA A 103 4.99 -10.39 2.27
C ALA A 103 5.82 -11.66 2.54
N VAL A 104 6.82 -11.59 3.42
CA VAL A 104 7.64 -12.73 3.85
C VAL A 104 6.77 -13.82 4.47
N LEU A 105 6.00 -13.47 5.51
CA LEU A 105 5.15 -14.42 6.22
C LEU A 105 4.07 -15.04 5.32
N SER A 106 3.49 -14.24 4.42
CA SER A 106 2.54 -14.72 3.43
C SER A 106 3.17 -15.73 2.46
N ALA A 107 4.40 -15.48 2.01
CA ALA A 107 5.12 -16.40 1.14
C ALA A 107 5.49 -17.69 1.88
N GLU A 108 5.95 -17.60 3.14
CA GLU A 108 6.26 -18.75 3.99
C GLU A 108 5.06 -19.65 4.23
N LEU A 109 3.89 -19.05 4.43
CA LEU A 109 2.64 -19.81 4.56
C LEU A 109 2.29 -20.53 3.26
N LEU A 110 2.56 -19.92 2.11
CA LEU A 110 2.22 -20.43 0.81
C LEU A 110 3.13 -21.54 0.32
N ASP A 111 4.43 -21.43 0.58
CA ASP A 111 5.42 -22.43 0.20
C ASP A 111 5.53 -23.58 1.22
N GLY A 112 4.79 -23.48 2.34
CA GLY A 112 4.77 -24.49 3.39
C GLY A 112 6.05 -24.54 4.24
N SER A 113 6.92 -23.54 4.13
CA SER A 113 8.14 -23.45 4.93
C SER A 113 7.89 -23.14 6.41
N THR A 114 6.67 -22.70 6.73
CA THR A 114 6.25 -22.35 8.10
C THR A 114 4.84 -22.85 8.36
N THR A 115 4.55 -23.27 9.59
CA THR A 115 3.22 -23.72 9.99
C THR A 115 2.26 -22.54 10.13
N ARG A 116 0.95 -22.80 9.91
CA ARG A 116 -0.10 -21.79 10.07
C ARG A 116 -0.11 -21.18 11.47
N ASP A 117 0.02 -21.99 12.50
CA ASP A 117 -0.01 -21.52 13.89
C ASP A 117 1.13 -20.56 14.20
N LEU A 118 2.33 -20.83 13.69
CA LEU A 118 3.47 -19.96 13.85
C LEU A 118 3.30 -18.64 13.08
N VAL A 119 2.75 -18.68 11.85
CA VAL A 119 2.43 -17.47 11.10
C VAL A 119 1.38 -16.63 11.83
N GLN A 120 0.33 -17.26 12.36
CA GLN A 120 -0.69 -16.55 13.15
C GLN A 120 -0.10 -15.92 14.41
N ALA A 121 0.76 -16.61 15.16
CA ALA A 121 1.43 -16.03 16.32
C ALA A 121 2.26 -14.79 15.96
N LYS A 122 3.06 -14.86 14.87
CA LYS A 122 3.79 -13.70 14.34
C LYS A 122 2.86 -12.59 13.88
N ALA A 123 1.74 -12.93 13.24
CA ALA A 123 0.74 -11.96 12.79
C ALA A 123 0.11 -11.17 13.95
N TYR A 124 -0.16 -11.80 15.10
CA TYR A 124 -0.64 -11.10 16.30
C TYR A 124 0.40 -10.13 16.87
N THR A 125 1.67 -10.53 16.87
CA THR A 125 2.77 -9.65 17.28
C THR A 125 2.85 -8.44 16.36
N LEU A 126 2.86 -8.68 15.05
CA LEU A 126 2.91 -7.64 14.04
C LEU A 126 1.68 -6.70 14.09
N GLU A 127 0.48 -7.24 14.29
CA GLU A 127 -0.74 -6.43 14.50
C GLU A 127 -0.60 -5.49 15.69
N THR A 128 -0.01 -6.01 16.79
CA THR A 128 0.21 -5.22 17.99
C THR A 128 1.22 -4.10 17.76
N GLU A 129 2.34 -4.39 17.10
CA GLU A 129 3.35 -3.39 16.74
C GLU A 129 2.78 -2.32 15.80
N MET A 130 2.07 -2.73 14.76
CA MET A 130 1.40 -1.81 13.83
C MET A 130 0.40 -0.91 14.56
N ARG A 131 -0.38 -1.46 15.48
CA ARG A 131 -1.33 -0.69 16.28
C ARG A 131 -0.65 0.34 17.18
N ILE A 132 0.42 -0.06 17.88
CA ILE A 132 1.20 0.85 18.75
C ILE A 132 1.79 1.98 17.89
N TRP A 133 2.39 1.65 16.76
CA TRP A 133 2.96 2.63 15.85
C TRP A 133 1.90 3.56 15.28
N GLY A 134 0.79 3.03 14.76
CA GLY A 134 -0.32 3.82 14.22
C GLY A 134 -0.94 4.77 15.24
N HIS A 135 -1.11 4.34 16.49
CA HIS A 135 -1.57 5.21 17.57
C HIS A 135 -0.63 6.38 17.83
N LYS A 136 0.67 6.16 17.76
CA LYS A 136 1.66 7.22 17.97
C LYS A 136 1.63 8.25 16.86
N TYR A 137 1.53 7.84 15.60
CA TYR A 137 1.67 8.74 14.44
C TYR A 137 0.35 9.36 14.00
N TYR A 138 -0.73 8.61 13.94
CA TYR A 138 -2.01 9.09 13.42
C TYR A 138 -2.92 9.69 14.49
N ASN A 139 -2.91 9.20 15.72
CA ASN A 139 -3.64 9.84 16.80
C ASN A 139 -3.03 11.16 17.26
N SER A 140 -1.72 11.35 17.11
CA SER A 140 -1.08 12.65 17.41
C SER A 140 -1.53 13.74 16.44
N MET A 141 -1.78 13.39 15.17
CA MET A 141 -2.33 14.31 14.16
C MET A 141 -3.77 14.72 14.49
N ILE A 142 -4.62 13.78 14.90
CA ILE A 142 -6.00 14.09 15.33
C ILE A 142 -6.01 14.95 16.58
N ARG A 143 -5.13 14.70 17.55
CA ARG A 143 -5.00 15.52 18.77
C ARG A 143 -4.40 16.88 18.50
N GLY A 144 -3.42 17.00 17.60
CA GLY A 144 -2.84 18.26 17.17
C GLY A 144 -3.88 19.21 16.57
N ALA A 145 -4.73 18.71 15.68
CA ALA A 145 -5.82 19.46 15.09
C ALA A 145 -6.89 19.92 16.11
N SER A 146 -7.08 19.16 17.20
CA SER A 146 -8.00 19.53 18.29
C SER A 146 -7.42 20.59 19.24
N ILE A 147 -6.10 20.61 19.44
CA ILE A 147 -5.45 21.58 20.33
C ILE A 147 -5.36 22.97 19.68
N SER A 148 -5.18 23.04 18.36
CA SER A 148 -5.19 24.33 17.65
C SER A 148 -6.56 25.04 17.70
N LYS A 149 -7.65 24.32 17.93
CA LYS A 149 -9.00 24.91 18.07
C LYS A 149 -9.27 25.50 19.45
N THR A 150 -8.49 25.14 20.47
CA THR A 150 -8.78 25.56 21.86
C THR A 150 -7.98 26.79 22.29
N THR A 151 -6.95 27.20 21.54
CA THR A 151 -6.07 28.32 21.95
C THR A 151 -6.47 29.69 21.36
N THR A 152 -7.54 29.78 20.57
CA THR A 152 -7.97 31.02 19.91
C THR A 152 -9.23 31.64 20.51
N GLN A 153 -9.59 31.29 21.76
CA GLN A 153 -10.68 31.98 22.48
C GLN A 153 -10.17 32.66 23.74
N ALA A 154 -9.41 33.74 23.61
CA ALA A 154 -9.32 34.83 24.60
C ALA A 154 -8.63 36.04 23.99
N SER A 155 -9.35 36.87 23.25
CA SER A 155 -9.24 38.35 23.24
C SER A 155 -10.28 38.95 22.31
N SER A 156 -11.22 39.63 22.94
CA SER A 156 -12.07 40.79 22.65
C SER A 156 -12.21 41.34 21.23
N SER A 157 -13.49 41.44 20.83
CA SER A 157 -14.15 42.60 20.14
C SER A 157 -13.75 42.99 18.72
N SER A 158 -14.58 42.57 17.73
CA SER A 158 -15.43 43.42 16.90
C SER A 158 -16.14 42.61 15.79
N PRO A 159 -17.40 42.94 15.41
CA PRO A 159 -18.19 42.12 14.48
C PRO A 159 -18.09 42.72 13.08
N SER A 160 -17.48 42.02 12.14
CA SER A 160 -17.80 42.08 10.71
C SER A 160 -16.76 41.31 9.90
N SER A 161 -17.03 40.04 9.66
CA SER A 161 -16.65 39.32 8.43
C SER A 161 -17.20 37.91 8.50
N GLN A 162 -17.84 37.49 7.42
CA GLN A 162 -18.40 36.15 7.25
C GLN A 162 -17.34 35.08 7.60
N PRO A 163 -17.73 33.99 8.28
CA PRO A 163 -16.82 32.88 8.51
C PRO A 163 -16.47 32.22 7.16
N SER A 164 -15.27 32.50 6.69
CA SER A 164 -14.66 31.66 5.65
C SER A 164 -14.68 30.24 6.13
N PRO A 165 -14.98 29.24 5.28
CA PRO A 165 -14.96 27.84 5.67
C PRO A 165 -13.55 27.49 6.14
N MET A 166 -13.40 27.28 7.46
CA MET A 166 -12.14 26.85 8.07
C MET A 166 -11.85 25.44 7.60
N PHE A 167 -10.93 25.39 6.68
CA PHE A 167 -10.51 24.25 5.93
C PHE A 167 -9.74 23.22 6.75
N LEU A 168 -9.88 22.00 6.36
CA LEU A 168 -8.97 20.86 6.42
C LEU A 168 -7.48 21.17 6.09
N SER A 169 -7.00 22.41 6.27
CA SER A 169 -5.70 22.89 5.84
C SER A 169 -4.52 22.43 6.69
N ASP A 170 -4.75 21.62 7.75
CA ASP A 170 -3.67 21.26 8.66
C ASP A 170 -3.19 19.80 8.52
N ILE A 171 -3.87 18.96 7.71
CA ILE A 171 -3.37 17.61 7.39
C ILE A 171 -2.78 17.67 5.98
N SER A 172 -1.48 17.43 5.85
CA SER A 172 -0.84 17.46 4.54
C SER A 172 -1.36 16.30 3.67
N ILE A 173 -1.43 16.54 2.35
CA ILE A 173 -1.78 15.49 1.37
C ILE A 173 -0.86 14.28 1.55
N LEU A 174 0.42 14.51 1.85
CA LEU A 174 1.40 13.47 2.13
C LEU A 174 0.99 12.60 3.33
N ASP A 175 0.47 13.20 4.40
CA ASP A 175 0.01 12.44 5.57
C ASP A 175 -1.16 11.53 5.22
N ILE A 176 -2.09 12.00 4.39
CA ILE A 176 -3.22 11.18 3.90
C ILE A 176 -2.71 9.99 3.08
N VAL A 177 -1.74 10.21 2.20
CA VAL A 177 -1.15 9.15 1.37
C VAL A 177 -0.41 8.13 2.23
N CYS A 178 0.41 8.57 3.20
CA CYS A 178 1.10 7.70 4.14
C CYS A 178 0.09 6.86 4.97
N GLU A 179 -1.00 7.47 5.39
CA GLU A 179 -2.08 6.78 6.11
C GLU A 179 -2.76 5.72 5.22
N CYS A 180 -2.93 5.97 3.91
CA CYS A 180 -3.42 4.97 2.97
C CYS A 180 -2.51 3.73 2.91
N PHE A 181 -1.20 3.91 2.90
CA PHE A 181 -0.26 2.78 2.95
C PHE A 181 -0.35 2.00 4.26
N TYR A 182 -0.45 2.68 5.39
CA TYR A 182 -0.62 2.03 6.70
C TYR A 182 -1.88 1.16 6.75
N TRP A 183 -3.03 1.69 6.34
CA TRP A 183 -4.27 0.91 6.33
C TRP A 183 -4.27 -0.18 5.27
N THR A 184 -3.51 -0.02 4.19
CA THR A 184 -3.28 -1.10 3.21
C THR A 184 -2.46 -2.23 3.83
N ALA A 185 -1.43 -1.93 4.62
CA ALA A 185 -0.70 -2.94 5.37
C ALA A 185 -1.62 -3.69 6.35
N GLN A 186 -2.51 -2.98 7.07
CA GLN A 186 -3.53 -3.59 7.93
C GLN A 186 -4.48 -4.50 7.12
N LEU A 187 -4.93 -4.06 5.96
CA LEU A 187 -5.79 -4.86 5.08
C LEU A 187 -5.08 -6.16 4.65
N LEU A 188 -3.83 -6.05 4.23
CA LEU A 188 -3.03 -7.20 3.79
C LEU A 188 -2.72 -8.16 4.95
N LEU A 189 -2.46 -7.65 6.16
CA LEU A 189 -2.31 -8.47 7.36
C LEU A 189 -3.56 -9.33 7.59
N LEU A 190 -4.75 -8.72 7.57
CA LEU A 190 -6.02 -9.42 7.75
C LEU A 190 -6.25 -10.47 6.66
N ARG A 191 -6.01 -10.08 5.40
CA ARG A 191 -6.31 -10.92 4.24
C ARG A 191 -5.33 -12.05 4.01
N ARG A 192 -4.05 -11.87 4.35
CA ARG A 192 -2.97 -12.79 3.98
C ARG A 192 -2.43 -13.63 5.13
N LEU A 193 -2.44 -13.09 6.34
CA LEU A 193 -1.91 -13.79 7.51
C LEU A 193 -3.02 -14.34 8.40
N PHE A 194 -4.04 -13.54 8.71
CA PHE A 194 -5.21 -14.03 9.44
C PHE A 194 -6.19 -14.79 8.56
N LEU A 195 -6.11 -14.62 7.24
CA LEU A 195 -7.00 -15.24 6.24
C LEU A 195 -8.47 -14.84 6.46
N ASP A 196 -8.71 -13.66 7.01
CA ASP A 196 -10.04 -13.13 7.21
C ASP A 196 -10.78 -13.05 5.86
N PRO A 197 -12.02 -13.56 5.74
CA PRO A 197 -12.74 -13.47 4.49
C PRO A 197 -13.10 -12.02 4.13
N THR A 198 -13.25 -11.72 2.84
CA THR A 198 -13.63 -10.38 2.34
C THR A 198 -14.81 -9.77 3.08
N LYS A 199 -15.82 -10.59 3.45
CA LYS A 199 -17.03 -10.15 4.14
C LYS A 199 -16.86 -10.02 5.66
N SER A 200 -15.70 -10.30 6.23
CA SER A 200 -15.48 -10.12 7.67
C SER A 200 -15.62 -8.65 8.07
N SER A 201 -16.12 -8.41 9.29
CA SER A 201 -16.32 -7.05 9.79
C SER A 201 -14.98 -6.27 9.86
N ARG A 202 -13.88 -6.94 10.20
CA ARG A 202 -12.55 -6.34 10.28
C ARG A 202 -12.08 -5.85 8.89
N VAL A 203 -12.15 -6.71 7.87
CA VAL A 203 -11.78 -6.36 6.49
C VAL A 203 -12.65 -5.23 5.96
N GLN A 204 -13.96 -5.31 6.19
CA GLN A 204 -14.91 -4.31 5.73
C GLN A 204 -14.72 -2.95 6.43
N LEU A 205 -14.33 -2.95 7.71
CA LEU A 205 -14.02 -1.72 8.44
C LEU A 205 -12.79 -1.03 7.84
N VAL A 206 -11.68 -1.75 7.68
CA VAL A 206 -10.43 -1.22 7.12
C VAL A 206 -10.64 -0.72 5.69
N ARG A 207 -11.33 -1.48 4.85
CA ARG A 207 -11.64 -1.07 3.49
C ARG A 207 -12.48 0.22 3.43
N ARG A 208 -13.56 0.31 4.21
CA ARG A 208 -14.38 1.54 4.27
C ARG A 208 -13.56 2.74 4.72
N HIS A 209 -12.70 2.55 5.70
CA HIS A 209 -11.81 3.61 6.15
C HIS A 209 -10.85 4.06 5.03
N LEU A 210 -10.25 3.11 4.30
CA LEU A 210 -9.42 3.42 3.13
C LEU A 210 -10.19 4.25 2.09
N PHE A 211 -11.42 3.87 1.75
CA PHE A 211 -12.23 4.65 0.81
C PHE A 211 -12.50 6.06 1.32
N GLN A 212 -12.82 6.22 2.61
CA GLN A 212 -13.07 7.53 3.22
C GLN A 212 -11.85 8.46 3.21
N ILE A 213 -10.66 7.93 3.47
CA ILE A 213 -9.44 8.76 3.43
C ILE A 213 -9.01 9.08 2.00
N MET A 214 -9.15 8.13 1.07
CA MET A 214 -8.85 8.35 -0.35
C MET A 214 -9.84 9.32 -1.01
N ASP A 215 -11.08 9.40 -0.52
CA ASP A 215 -12.07 10.35 -1.04
C ASP A 215 -11.70 11.80 -0.78
N LYS A 216 -10.87 12.05 0.24
CA LYS A 216 -10.33 13.39 0.55
C LYS A 216 -9.23 13.85 -0.41
N LEU A 217 -8.65 12.93 -1.19
CA LEU A 217 -7.61 13.25 -2.15
C LEU A 217 -8.23 13.67 -3.48
N GLU A 218 -7.90 14.86 -3.94
CA GLU A 218 -8.30 15.30 -5.28
C GLU A 218 -7.57 14.51 -6.36
N PRO A 219 -8.25 14.13 -7.45
CA PRO A 219 -7.59 13.52 -8.60
C PRO A 219 -6.52 14.45 -9.17
N GLY A 220 -5.33 13.90 -9.44
CA GLY A 220 -4.22 14.65 -10.03
C GLY A 220 -3.38 15.44 -9.05
N CYS A 221 -3.65 15.41 -7.75
CA CYS A 221 -2.66 15.85 -6.78
C CYS A 221 -1.40 14.97 -6.91
N GLY A 222 -0.21 15.55 -6.71
CA GLY A 222 1.08 14.87 -6.90
C GLY A 222 1.18 13.44 -6.32
N PRO A 223 0.53 13.16 -5.17
CA PRO A 223 0.47 11.81 -4.58
C PRO A 223 -0.33 10.76 -5.35
N ASP A 224 -1.15 11.13 -6.34
CA ASP A 224 -1.89 10.15 -7.15
C ASP A 224 -0.97 9.11 -7.82
N SER A 225 0.26 9.49 -8.11
CA SER A 225 1.27 8.57 -8.63
C SER A 225 1.69 7.51 -7.60
N SER A 226 1.53 7.76 -6.31
CA SER A 226 1.90 6.87 -5.20
C SER A 226 0.73 6.03 -4.69
N LEU A 227 -0.51 6.37 -5.07
CA LEU A 227 -1.73 5.70 -4.62
C LEU A 227 -2.14 4.41 -5.36
N PRO A 228 -1.62 4.03 -6.54
CA PRO A 228 -2.14 2.85 -7.25
C PRO A 228 -2.17 1.60 -6.38
N PHE A 229 -1.11 1.34 -5.61
CA PHE A 229 -1.07 0.15 -4.77
C PHE A 229 -2.14 0.16 -3.66
N PRO A 230 -2.25 1.19 -2.79
CA PRO A 230 -3.32 1.27 -1.81
C PRO A 230 -4.71 1.23 -2.42
N PHE A 231 -4.94 1.96 -3.50
CA PHE A 231 -6.24 2.06 -4.15
C PHE A 231 -6.72 0.71 -4.68
N TYR A 232 -5.91 0.02 -5.49
CA TYR A 232 -6.34 -1.25 -6.08
C TYR A 232 -6.38 -2.39 -5.06
N MET A 233 -5.55 -2.37 -4.01
CA MET A 233 -5.68 -3.35 -2.92
C MET A 233 -7.02 -3.19 -2.19
N ALA A 234 -7.43 -1.96 -1.87
CA ALA A 234 -8.73 -1.70 -1.25
C ALA A 234 -9.91 -1.99 -2.21
N ALA A 235 -9.78 -1.61 -3.48
CA ALA A 235 -10.80 -1.82 -4.51
C ALA A 235 -11.16 -3.30 -4.69
N ARG A 236 -10.17 -4.18 -4.63
CA ARG A 236 -10.40 -5.65 -4.72
C ARG A 236 -11.36 -6.16 -3.65
N GLU A 237 -11.45 -5.49 -2.50
CA GLU A 237 -12.29 -5.88 -1.37
C GLU A 237 -13.70 -5.24 -1.39
N ALA A 238 -14.05 -4.48 -2.43
CA ALA A 238 -15.39 -3.90 -2.59
C ALA A 238 -16.44 -4.99 -2.79
N THR A 239 -17.50 -4.96 -1.95
CA THR A 239 -18.54 -6.00 -1.92
C THR A 239 -19.88 -5.54 -2.44
N THR A 240 -20.21 -4.24 -2.33
CA THR A 240 -21.48 -3.68 -2.78
C THR A 240 -21.35 -2.99 -4.15
N LEU A 241 -22.46 -2.85 -4.85
CA LEU A 241 -22.49 -2.12 -6.14
C LEU A 241 -22.10 -0.66 -5.93
N GLU A 242 -22.57 -0.03 -4.88
CA GLU A 242 -22.26 1.37 -4.55
C GLU A 242 -20.74 1.59 -4.39
N GLU A 243 -20.07 0.68 -3.68
CA GLU A 243 -18.63 0.72 -3.49
C GLU A 243 -17.86 0.52 -4.79
N ARG A 244 -18.28 -0.43 -5.62
CA ARG A 244 -17.69 -0.67 -6.95
C ARG A 244 -17.88 0.54 -7.86
N ASP A 245 -19.02 1.19 -7.80
CA ASP A 245 -19.29 2.41 -8.57
C ASP A 245 -18.47 3.59 -8.07
N TRP A 246 -18.24 3.70 -6.75
CA TRP A 246 -17.30 4.68 -6.21
C TRP A 246 -15.88 4.44 -6.75
N VAL A 247 -15.40 3.20 -6.73
CA VAL A 247 -14.08 2.82 -7.28
C VAL A 247 -13.98 3.19 -8.76
N ARG A 248 -15.00 2.88 -9.57
CA ARG A 248 -15.02 3.21 -11.00
C ARG A 248 -14.96 4.71 -11.24
N ARG A 249 -15.75 5.50 -10.49
CA ARG A 249 -15.74 6.97 -10.59
C ARG A 249 -14.38 7.55 -10.17
N LYS A 250 -13.81 7.11 -9.07
CA LYS A 250 -12.50 7.57 -8.61
C LYS A 250 -11.39 7.22 -9.59
N HIS A 251 -11.40 5.98 -10.11
CA HIS A 251 -10.49 5.55 -11.16
C HIS A 251 -10.62 6.42 -12.42
N ALA A 252 -11.84 6.64 -12.92
CA ALA A 252 -12.07 7.48 -14.10
C ALA A 252 -11.58 8.91 -13.90
N ALA A 253 -11.79 9.49 -12.71
CA ALA A 253 -11.31 10.83 -12.36
C ALA A 253 -9.76 10.90 -12.35
N MET A 254 -9.08 9.90 -11.77
CA MET A 254 -7.63 9.82 -11.82
C MET A 254 -7.10 9.67 -13.26
N MET A 255 -7.76 8.84 -14.09
CA MET A 255 -7.37 8.63 -15.47
C MET A 255 -7.61 9.87 -16.35
N ALA A 256 -8.58 10.71 -16.02
CA ALA A 256 -8.83 11.97 -16.73
C ALA A 256 -7.68 12.98 -16.55
N VAL A 257 -7.00 12.94 -15.40
CA VAL A 257 -5.86 13.82 -15.11
C VAL A 257 -4.54 13.23 -15.61
N TYR A 258 -4.31 11.97 -15.33
CA TYR A 258 -3.10 11.27 -15.75
C TYR A 258 -3.44 9.87 -16.28
N ARG A 259 -3.48 9.76 -17.59
CA ARG A 259 -3.76 8.50 -18.26
C ARG A 259 -2.57 7.57 -18.20
N ASP A 260 -2.76 6.43 -17.53
CA ASP A 260 -1.74 5.40 -17.37
C ASP A 260 -2.33 4.02 -17.70
N ARG A 261 -1.71 3.36 -18.68
CA ARG A 261 -2.14 2.03 -19.15
C ARG A 261 -2.07 0.96 -18.03
N SER A 262 -1.15 1.08 -17.10
CA SER A 262 -1.07 0.16 -15.98
C SER A 262 -2.28 0.26 -15.07
N ARG A 263 -2.81 1.46 -14.86
CA ARG A 263 -4.04 1.71 -14.11
C ARG A 263 -5.28 1.18 -14.81
N GLU A 264 -5.38 1.34 -16.15
CA GLU A 264 -6.46 0.73 -16.94
C GLU A 264 -6.48 -0.79 -16.70
N TYR A 265 -5.33 -1.42 -16.82
CA TYR A 265 -5.18 -2.85 -16.62
C TYR A 265 -5.54 -3.29 -15.20
N MET A 266 -5.12 -2.53 -14.19
CA MET A 266 -5.45 -2.83 -12.79
C MET A 266 -6.95 -2.72 -12.51
N MET A 267 -7.65 -1.82 -13.20
CA MET A 267 -9.10 -1.72 -13.09
C MET A 267 -9.79 -2.92 -13.75
N GLU A 268 -9.38 -3.30 -14.96
CA GLU A 268 -9.87 -4.52 -15.63
C GLU A 268 -9.65 -5.77 -14.76
N TYR A 269 -8.50 -5.86 -14.13
CA TYR A 269 -8.17 -6.91 -13.20
C TYR A 269 -9.07 -6.93 -11.96
N THR A 270 -9.36 -5.76 -11.41
CA THR A 270 -10.28 -5.60 -10.26
C THR A 270 -11.70 -6.03 -10.64
N GLU A 271 -12.18 -5.66 -11.83
CA GLU A 271 -13.48 -6.10 -12.37
C GLU A 271 -13.54 -7.64 -12.54
N LYS A 272 -12.47 -8.28 -13.01
CA LYS A 272 -12.40 -9.74 -13.10
C LYS A 272 -12.55 -10.40 -11.72
N ILE A 273 -11.90 -9.85 -10.69
CA ILE A 273 -12.03 -10.35 -9.31
C ILE A 273 -13.48 -10.23 -8.81
N TRP A 274 -14.14 -9.10 -9.06
CA TRP A 274 -15.53 -8.90 -8.65
C TRP A 274 -16.51 -9.85 -9.36
N ASN A 275 -16.30 -10.07 -10.66
CA ASN A 275 -17.16 -10.93 -11.48
C ASN A 275 -16.98 -12.41 -11.13
N ASN A 276 -15.74 -12.85 -10.84
CA ASN A 276 -15.51 -14.22 -10.44
C ASN A 276 -16.08 -14.55 -9.04
N ALA A 277 -16.11 -13.58 -8.14
CA ALA A 277 -16.74 -13.78 -6.83
C ALA A 277 -18.23 -14.11 -6.93
N VAL A 278 -18.90 -13.71 -8.01
CA VAL A 278 -20.29 -14.07 -8.30
C VAL A 278 -20.37 -15.51 -8.82
N SER A 279 -19.44 -15.94 -9.67
CA SER A 279 -19.43 -17.29 -10.27
C SER A 279 -19.11 -18.37 -9.23
N VAL A 280 -18.18 -18.11 -8.31
CA VAL A 280 -17.79 -19.06 -7.25
C VAL A 280 -18.89 -19.23 -6.19
N ALA A 281 -19.71 -18.20 -5.95
CA ALA A 281 -20.89 -18.32 -5.07
C ALA A 281 -21.92 -19.32 -5.62
N ILE A 282 -21.89 -19.60 -6.92
CA ILE A 282 -22.83 -20.51 -7.59
C ILE A 282 -22.29 -21.96 -7.64
N SER A 283 -20.97 -22.17 -7.54
CA SER A 283 -20.33 -23.48 -7.74
C SER A 283 -19.90 -24.20 -6.45
N ASN A 284 -20.39 -23.80 -5.28
CA ASN A 284 -20.02 -24.42 -4.01
C ASN A 284 -20.54 -25.85 -3.88
N ALA A 285 -19.76 -26.81 -4.37
CA ALA A 285 -19.76 -28.18 -3.86
C ALA A 285 -18.41 -28.83 -4.19
N SER A 286 -17.71 -29.23 -3.15
CA SER A 286 -16.61 -30.19 -3.14
C SER A 286 -15.31 -29.84 -3.86
N ASP A 287 -14.31 -29.36 -3.11
CA ASP A 287 -13.00 -30.02 -3.16
C ASP A 287 -12.13 -29.68 -1.94
N ASP A 288 -11.58 -30.70 -1.32
CA ASP A 288 -10.97 -30.73 0.01
C ASP A 288 -9.45 -30.44 -0.05
N THR A 289 -8.96 -29.80 -1.10
CA THR A 289 -7.54 -29.57 -1.29
C THR A 289 -7.15 -28.13 -0.99
N LEU A 290 -6.51 -27.89 0.15
CA LEU A 290 -6.07 -26.62 0.70
C LEU A 290 -7.16 -25.82 1.40
N SER A 291 -7.70 -26.33 2.47
CA SER A 291 -8.80 -25.74 3.27
C SER A 291 -8.56 -24.31 3.82
N TRP A 292 -7.38 -23.75 3.65
CA TRP A 292 -6.99 -22.40 4.09
C TRP A 292 -7.01 -21.34 2.98
N CYS A 293 -7.12 -21.74 1.69
CA CYS A 293 -7.17 -20.81 0.57
C CYS A 293 -8.54 -20.85 -0.09
N THR A 294 -9.30 -19.76 0.04
CA THR A 294 -10.61 -19.68 -0.61
C THR A 294 -10.46 -19.73 -2.15
N PRO A 295 -11.45 -20.23 -2.90
CA PRO A 295 -11.44 -20.20 -4.37
C PRO A 295 -11.17 -18.80 -4.94
N ARG A 296 -11.64 -17.75 -4.25
CA ARG A 296 -11.35 -16.36 -4.61
C ARG A 296 -9.86 -16.03 -4.49
N GLU A 297 -9.20 -16.45 -3.42
CA GLU A 297 -7.76 -16.23 -3.23
C GLU A 297 -6.93 -17.01 -4.26
N GLN A 298 -7.34 -18.22 -4.58
CA GLN A 298 -6.70 -19.01 -5.66
C GLN A 298 -6.83 -18.28 -6.99
N TYR A 299 -8.01 -17.78 -7.32
CA TYR A 299 -8.23 -17.03 -8.55
C TYR A 299 -7.40 -15.75 -8.62
N ILE A 300 -7.34 -14.98 -7.52
CA ILE A 300 -6.48 -13.77 -7.45
C ILE A 300 -5.02 -14.14 -7.71
N ARG A 301 -4.53 -15.24 -7.13
CA ARG A 301 -3.16 -15.70 -7.35
C ARG A 301 -2.88 -16.11 -8.79
N GLU A 302 -3.80 -16.83 -9.40
CA GLU A 302 -3.65 -17.23 -10.81
C GLU A 302 -3.63 -16.00 -11.73
N LEU A 303 -4.50 -15.02 -11.48
CA LEU A 303 -4.47 -13.76 -12.19
C LEU A 303 -3.15 -13.00 -11.94
N ASP A 304 -2.68 -12.92 -10.71
CA ASP A 304 -1.42 -12.23 -10.37
C ASP A 304 -0.21 -12.91 -11.03
N LYS A 305 -0.19 -14.24 -11.15
CA LYS A 305 0.87 -14.97 -11.89
C LYS A 305 0.85 -14.65 -13.38
N GLN A 306 -0.32 -14.47 -13.98
CA GLN A 306 -0.48 -14.16 -15.39
C GLN A 306 -0.24 -12.68 -15.71
N SER A 307 -0.31 -11.81 -14.71
CA SER A 307 -0.16 -10.38 -14.87
C SER A 307 1.29 -10.00 -15.20
N THR A 308 1.49 -9.30 -16.30
CA THR A 308 2.79 -8.72 -16.70
C THR A 308 2.92 -7.24 -16.32
N TYR A 309 1.89 -6.65 -15.73
CA TYR A 309 1.78 -5.23 -15.50
C TYR A 309 2.18 -4.81 -14.07
N PHE A 310 2.56 -3.57 -13.94
CA PHE A 310 3.19 -3.01 -12.76
C PHE A 310 2.38 -1.85 -12.19
N MET A 311 2.24 -1.79 -10.86
CA MET A 311 1.53 -0.72 -10.15
C MET A 311 2.50 0.33 -9.61
N PHE A 312 2.97 1.24 -10.45
CA PHE A 312 3.70 2.44 -10.01
C PHE A 312 3.36 3.66 -10.85
#